data_ee483988a1aaaf770dbb4e4a43179203
#
_entry.id   ee483988a1aaaf770dbb4e4a43179203
#
_cell.length_a   1.000
_cell.length_b   1.000
_cell.length_c   1.000
_cell.angle_alpha   90.00
_cell.angle_beta   90.00
_cell.angle_gamma   90.00
#
_symmetry.space_group_name_H-M   'P 1'
#
loop_
_entity.id
_entity.type
_entity.pdbx_description
1 polymer ?
#
loop_
_entity_poly.entity_id
_entity_poly.type
_entity_poly.pdbx_seq_one_letter_code
_entity_poly.pdbx_strand_id
1 'polypeptide(L)'
;MEDELLKKIEKILNDKKAENVVTYDVKNKSSLADYFVIATGTSSTHIKALADNLDTDLKKENILPRKIEGYNTGSWILLDYNEVIVNIFTEAERQKYNLEELLEKIPNND
;
A
#
# COMPACT_ATOMS: atom_id res chain seq x y z
N MET A 1 -0.38 14.36 12.60
CA MET A 1 0.25 13.20 13.20
C MET A 1 0.58 12.21 12.11
N GLU A 2 1.65 11.47 12.29
CA GLU A 2 2.09 10.51 11.27
C GLU A 2 1.02 9.48 10.95
N ASP A 3 0.17 9.13 11.93
CA ASP A 3 -0.86 8.10 11.73
C ASP A 3 -2.04 8.57 10.90
N GLU A 4 -2.19 9.86 10.68
CA GLU A 4 -3.36 10.36 9.96
C GLU A 4 -3.39 9.88 8.52
N LEU A 5 -2.25 9.95 7.85
CA LEU A 5 -2.16 9.48 6.47
C LEU A 5 -2.44 7.98 6.40
N LEU A 6 -1.86 7.22 7.32
CA LEU A 6 -2.07 5.78 7.37
C LEU A 6 -3.55 5.45 7.54
N LYS A 7 -4.23 6.12 8.46
CA LYS A 7 -5.65 5.88 8.71
C LYS A 7 -6.50 6.22 7.51
N LYS A 8 -6.17 7.30 6.81
CA LYS A 8 -6.89 7.67 5.60
C LYS A 8 -6.73 6.62 4.52
N ILE A 9 -5.50 6.13 4.34
CA ILE A 9 -5.23 5.08 3.35
C ILE A 9 -6.01 3.82 3.69
N GLU A 10 -5.95 3.38 4.94
CA GLU A 10 -6.67 2.18 5.37
C GLU A 10 -8.18 2.33 5.15
N LYS A 11 -8.71 3.50 5.49
CA LYS A 11 -10.14 3.75 5.32
C LYS A 11 -10.55 3.70 3.86
N ILE A 12 -9.79 4.34 2.99
CA ILE A 12 -10.10 4.34 1.55
C ILE A 12 -10.08 2.92 1.00
N LEU A 13 -9.04 2.15 1.34
CA LEU A 13 -8.93 0.77 0.89
C LEU A 13 -10.11 -0.07 1.36
N ASN A 14 -10.47 0.05 2.62
CA ASN A 14 -11.58 -0.73 3.18
C ASN A 14 -12.92 -0.28 2.59
N ASP A 15 -13.13 1.02 2.42
CA ASP A 15 -14.37 1.55 1.83
C ASP A 15 -14.56 1.06 0.39
N LYS A 16 -13.46 0.82 -0.32
CA LYS A 16 -13.50 0.36 -1.71
C LYS A 16 -13.31 -1.16 -1.81
N LYS A 17 -13.50 -1.84 -0.71
CA LYS A 17 -13.59 -3.31 -0.62
C LYS A 17 -12.29 -4.04 -0.91
N ALA A 18 -11.17 -3.40 -0.60
CA ALA A 18 -9.89 -4.12 -0.62
C ALA A 18 -9.96 -5.25 0.40
N GLU A 19 -9.30 -6.37 0.09
CA GLU A 19 -9.27 -7.53 0.96
C GLU A 19 -7.94 -7.63 1.68
N ASN A 20 -7.98 -8.20 2.88
CA ASN A 20 -6.77 -8.50 3.67
C ASN A 20 -5.81 -7.31 3.75
N VAL A 21 -6.33 -6.16 4.15
CA VAL A 21 -5.52 -4.96 4.33
C VAL A 21 -4.70 -5.15 5.60
N VAL A 22 -3.38 -5.17 5.45
CA VAL A 22 -2.45 -5.38 6.56
C VAL A 22 -1.43 -4.25 6.55
N THR A 23 -1.14 -3.72 7.73
CA THR A 23 -0.17 -2.65 7.88
C THR A 23 1.02 -3.16 8.71
N TYR A 24 2.21 -2.90 8.22
CA TYR A 24 3.45 -3.21 8.92
C TYR A 24 4.13 -1.92 9.33
N ASP A 25 4.41 -1.79 10.62
CA ASP A 25 5.21 -0.69 11.15
C ASP A 25 6.67 -1.04 10.90
N VAL A 26 7.33 -0.26 10.07
CA VAL A 26 8.74 -0.54 9.72
C VAL A 26 9.65 0.62 10.09
N LYS A 27 9.23 1.46 11.02
CA LYS A 27 10.01 2.62 11.43
C LYS A 27 11.42 2.26 11.88
N ASN A 28 11.54 1.17 12.60
CA ASN A 28 12.83 0.72 13.11
C ASN A 28 13.46 -0.35 12.24
N LYS A 29 12.88 -0.63 11.07
CA LYS A 29 13.34 -1.71 10.20
C LYS A 29 13.74 -1.22 8.81
N SER A 30 13.32 -0.04 8.43
CA SER A 30 13.55 0.47 7.08
C SER A 30 13.77 1.97 7.10
N SER A 31 14.67 2.45 6.26
CA SER A 31 14.85 3.89 6.06
C SER A 31 13.96 4.41 4.93
N LEU A 32 13.19 3.52 4.27
CA LEU A 32 12.39 3.89 3.11
C LEU A 32 11.04 4.48 3.49
N ALA A 33 10.43 3.99 4.56
CA ALA A 33 9.11 4.44 4.98
C ALA A 33 8.89 4.06 6.44
N ASP A 34 7.84 4.64 7.02
CA ASP A 34 7.42 4.30 8.38
C ASP A 34 6.47 3.10 8.38
N TYR A 35 5.66 2.97 7.34
CA TYR A 35 4.65 1.91 7.24
C TYR A 35 4.60 1.33 5.84
N PHE A 36 4.38 0.03 5.77
CA PHE A 36 4.03 -0.66 4.53
C PHE A 36 2.61 -1.16 4.67
N VAL A 37 1.77 -0.82 3.72
CA VAL A 37 0.38 -1.31 3.67
C VAL A 37 0.29 -2.28 2.51
N ILE A 38 -0.26 -3.46 2.78
CA ILE A 38 -0.45 -4.49 1.76
C ILE A 38 -1.93 -4.80 1.68
N ALA A 39 -2.49 -4.77 0.49
CA ALA A 39 -3.91 -5.02 0.27
C ALA A 39 -4.09 -5.87 -0.97
N THR A 40 -5.22 -6.56 -1.04
CA THR A 40 -5.56 -7.41 -2.18
C THR A 40 -6.81 -6.88 -2.87
N GLY A 41 -6.77 -6.87 -4.19
CA GLY A 41 -7.95 -6.61 -4.99
C GLY A 41 -8.38 -7.90 -5.68
N THR A 42 -9.66 -8.00 -6.03
CA THR A 42 -10.25 -9.23 -6.56
C THR A 42 -9.92 -9.46 -8.04
N SER A 43 -9.42 -8.43 -8.72
CA SER A 43 -9.10 -8.52 -10.15
C SER A 43 -8.15 -7.39 -10.53
N SER A 44 -7.62 -7.45 -11.74
CA SER A 44 -6.79 -6.36 -12.28
C SER A 44 -7.55 -5.04 -12.29
N THR A 45 -8.83 -5.08 -12.67
CA THR A 45 -9.67 -3.90 -12.68
C THR A 45 -9.83 -3.34 -11.28
N HIS A 46 -10.03 -4.21 -10.29
CA HIS A 46 -10.22 -3.80 -8.91
C HIS A 46 -8.96 -3.15 -8.34
N ILE A 47 -7.77 -3.73 -8.59
CA ILE A 47 -6.55 -3.13 -8.05
C ILE A 47 -6.28 -1.76 -8.67
N LYS A 48 -6.60 -1.56 -9.94
CA LYS A 48 -6.49 -0.25 -10.57
C LYS A 48 -7.46 0.74 -9.96
N ALA A 49 -8.70 0.29 -9.70
CA ALA A 49 -9.70 1.14 -9.06
C ALA A 49 -9.26 1.55 -7.66
N LEU A 50 -8.67 0.63 -6.91
CA LEU A 50 -8.16 0.95 -5.57
C LEU A 50 -7.07 2.01 -5.65
N ALA A 51 -6.14 1.87 -6.58
CA ALA A 51 -5.07 2.85 -6.77
C ALA A 51 -5.64 4.21 -7.19
N ASP A 52 -6.61 4.21 -8.11
CA ASP A 52 -7.25 5.44 -8.58
C ASP A 52 -7.98 6.15 -7.44
N ASN A 53 -8.67 5.40 -6.60
CA ASN A 53 -9.39 5.98 -5.46
C ASN A 53 -8.43 6.60 -4.45
N LEU A 54 -7.32 5.92 -4.16
CA LEU A 54 -6.31 6.48 -3.28
C LEU A 54 -5.76 7.78 -3.85
N ASP A 55 -5.36 7.76 -5.10
CA ASP A 55 -4.79 8.94 -5.75
C ASP A 55 -5.79 10.10 -5.74
N THR A 56 -7.01 9.84 -6.15
CA THR A 56 -8.05 10.88 -6.25
C THR A 56 -8.42 11.46 -4.88
N ASP A 57 -8.68 10.59 -3.92
CA ASP A 57 -9.17 11.03 -2.61
C ASP A 57 -8.08 11.78 -1.83
N LEU A 58 -6.84 11.29 -1.88
CA LEU A 58 -5.75 11.95 -1.18
C LEU A 58 -5.35 13.26 -1.86
N LYS A 59 -5.46 13.31 -3.19
CA LYS A 59 -5.18 14.52 -3.94
C LYS A 59 -6.08 15.67 -3.52
N LYS A 60 -7.31 15.39 -3.15
CA LYS A 60 -8.24 16.41 -2.66
C LYS A 60 -7.73 17.08 -1.40
N GLU A 61 -6.86 16.42 -0.67
CA GLU A 61 -6.25 16.96 0.54
C GLU A 61 -4.80 17.39 0.31
N ASN A 62 -4.42 17.55 -0.95
CA ASN A 62 -3.07 17.96 -1.38
C ASN A 62 -2.01 16.92 -1.01
N ILE A 63 -2.40 15.65 -0.91
CA ILE A 63 -1.46 14.56 -0.65
C ILE A 63 -1.24 13.82 -1.97
N LEU A 64 -0.01 13.93 -2.48
CA LEU A 64 0.36 13.32 -3.76
C LEU A 64 1.41 12.24 -3.54
N PRO A 65 1.33 11.12 -4.28
CA PRO A 65 2.39 10.12 -4.18
C PRO A 65 3.66 10.63 -4.85
N ARG A 66 4.81 10.23 -4.33
CA ARG A 66 6.08 10.51 -4.97
C ARG A 66 6.18 9.75 -6.28
N LYS A 67 5.62 8.55 -6.32
CA LYS A 67 5.57 7.75 -7.53
C LYS A 67 4.49 6.69 -7.41
N ILE A 68 4.02 6.25 -8.57
CA ILE A 68 3.11 5.12 -8.69
C ILE A 68 3.76 4.18 -9.69
N GLU A 69 3.96 2.92 -9.31
CA GLU A 69 4.59 1.94 -10.17
C GLU A 69 3.67 0.75 -10.38
N GLY A 70 3.79 0.12 -11.54
CA GLY A 70 3.09 -1.11 -11.85
C GLY A 70 1.63 -0.94 -12.23
N TYR A 71 1.15 0.28 -12.42
CA TYR A 71 -0.27 0.52 -12.72
C TYR A 71 -0.77 -0.33 -13.89
N ASN A 72 0.05 -0.46 -14.92
CA ASN A 72 -0.35 -1.17 -16.12
C ASN A 72 -0.07 -2.67 -16.11
N THR A 73 0.52 -3.19 -15.01
CA THR A 73 0.79 -4.63 -14.91
C THR A 73 -0.47 -5.43 -14.66
N GLY A 74 -1.44 -4.83 -13.98
CA GLY A 74 -2.68 -5.51 -13.63
C GLY A 74 -2.56 -6.47 -12.47
N SER A 75 -1.40 -6.56 -11.84
CA SER A 75 -1.17 -7.54 -10.78
C SER A 75 -0.58 -6.98 -9.49
N TRP A 76 0.21 -5.90 -9.60
CA TRP A 76 0.86 -5.29 -8.44
C TRP A 76 1.06 -3.81 -8.71
N ILE A 77 0.41 -2.97 -7.91
CA ILE A 77 0.55 -1.51 -8.00
C ILE A 77 1.15 -1.00 -6.70
N LEU A 78 2.19 -0.20 -6.81
CA LEU A 78 2.84 0.41 -5.66
C LEU A 78 2.59 1.91 -5.70
N LEU A 79 2.12 2.47 -4.57
CA LEU A 79 1.96 3.91 -4.43
C LEU A 79 2.85 4.35 -3.27
N ASP A 80 3.80 5.24 -3.56
CA ASP A 80 4.78 5.71 -2.59
C ASP A 80 4.37 7.08 -2.08
N TYR A 81 3.88 7.14 -0.85
CA TYR A 81 3.49 8.39 -0.18
C TYR A 81 4.54 8.86 0.81
N ASN A 82 5.78 8.40 0.66
CA ASN A 82 6.92 8.75 1.50
C ASN A 82 6.88 8.04 2.86
N GLU A 83 6.00 8.46 3.76
CA GLU A 83 5.89 7.80 5.08
C GLU A 83 5.20 6.46 5.00
N VAL A 84 4.34 6.29 4.00
CA VAL A 84 3.56 5.06 3.81
C VAL A 84 3.74 4.59 2.39
N ILE A 85 4.14 3.34 2.22
CA ILE A 85 4.22 2.72 0.91
C ILE A 85 3.07 1.71 0.83
N VAL A 86 2.20 1.88 -0.17
CA VAL A 86 1.03 1.03 -0.34
C VAL A 86 1.30 0.05 -1.47
N ASN A 87 1.05 -1.23 -1.22
CA ASN A 87 1.19 -2.29 -2.21
C ASN A 87 -0.18 -2.95 -2.39
N ILE A 88 -0.69 -2.90 -3.61
CA ILE A 88 -1.99 -3.50 -3.95
C ILE A 88 -1.74 -4.62 -4.93
N PHE A 89 -2.12 -5.84 -4.54
CA PHE A 89 -1.85 -7.05 -5.32
C PHE A 89 -3.14 -7.76 -5.70
N THR A 90 -3.08 -8.53 -6.79
CA THR A 90 -4.04 -9.62 -6.94
C THR A 90 -3.60 -10.71 -5.94
N GLU A 91 -4.51 -11.61 -5.62
CA GLU A 91 -4.21 -12.67 -4.65
C GLU A 91 -3.03 -13.53 -5.12
N ALA A 92 -2.99 -13.89 -6.39
CA ALA A 92 -1.91 -14.71 -6.93
C ALA A 92 -0.55 -14.02 -6.80
N GLU A 93 -0.49 -12.73 -7.11
CA GLU A 93 0.76 -11.99 -7.01
C GLU A 93 1.21 -11.82 -5.57
N ARG A 94 0.25 -11.60 -4.66
CA ARG A 94 0.57 -11.45 -3.24
C ARG A 94 1.23 -12.70 -2.69
N GLN A 95 0.70 -13.87 -3.05
CA GLN A 95 1.29 -15.13 -2.61
C GLN A 95 2.64 -15.38 -3.27
N LYS A 96 2.76 -15.04 -4.54
CA LYS A 96 3.98 -15.28 -5.30
C LYS A 96 5.16 -14.50 -4.73
N TYR A 97 4.97 -13.21 -4.47
CA TYR A 97 6.05 -12.36 -3.96
C TYR A 97 6.23 -12.47 -2.47
N ASN A 98 5.14 -12.75 -1.76
CA ASN A 98 5.18 -12.93 -0.30
C ASN A 98 5.98 -11.84 0.41
N LEU A 99 5.64 -10.59 0.07
CA LEU A 99 6.31 -9.42 0.64
C LEU A 99 6.21 -9.40 2.16
N GLU A 100 5.12 -9.94 2.68
CA GLU A 100 4.87 -9.99 4.12
C GLU A 100 5.95 -10.77 4.85
N GLU A 101 6.39 -11.90 4.27
CA GLU A 101 7.45 -12.69 4.87
C GLU A 101 8.77 -11.90 4.90
N LEU A 102 9.06 -11.17 3.81
CA LEU A 102 10.25 -10.35 3.76
C LEU A 102 10.21 -9.27 4.84
N LEU A 103 9.07 -8.62 5.02
CA LEU A 103 8.93 -7.56 6.02
C LEU A 103 9.09 -8.10 7.44
N GLU A 104 8.58 -9.29 7.69
CA GLU A 104 8.69 -9.92 9.00
C GLU A 104 10.11 -10.34 9.33
N LYS A 105 10.93 -10.59 8.31
CA LYS A 105 12.31 -11.03 8.50
C LYS A 105 13.31 -9.89 8.63
N ILE A 106 12.89 -8.66 8.34
CA ILE A 106 13.81 -7.52 8.45
C ILE A 106 14.07 -7.24 9.93
N PRO A 107 15.36 -7.23 10.35
CA PRO A 107 15.67 -6.96 11.76
C PRO A 107 15.46 -5.49 12.09
N ASN A 108 15.22 -5.22 13.37
CA ASN A 108 15.13 -3.83 13.83
C ASN A 108 16.50 -3.14 13.69
N ASN A 109 16.43 -1.85 13.42
CA ASN A 109 17.63 -1.01 13.27
C ASN A 109 18.13 -0.42 14.59
N ASP A 110 17.57 -0.82 15.69
CA ASP A 110 17.95 -0.29 17.01
C ASP A 110 19.39 -0.63 17.38
#